data_efb3f57f27f07786aba1d94643e62c68
#
_entry.id   efb3f57f27f07786aba1d94643e62c68
#
_cell.length_a   1.000
_cell.length_b   1.000
_cell.length_c   1.000
_cell.angle_alpha   90.00
_cell.angle_beta   90.00
_cell.angle_gamma   90.00
#
_symmetry.space_group_name_H-M   'P 1'
#
loop_
_entity.id
_entity.type
_entity.pdbx_description
1 polymer ?
#
loop_
_entity_poly.entity_id
_entity_poly.type
_entity_poly.pdbx_seq_one_letter_code
_entity_poly.pdbx_strand_id
1 'polypeptide(L)'
;MSASDWLALKTTLELAALTTLVLLMLGTPLAWWLASTRSRMAVVIEAVVALPLVLPPTVLGFYMLVALGPNGLIGGLMESLGLPHLAFTFTGLVLASTLYSLPFMVQPLKDAFAAVGTRMTEAAATLRASTRDSFFSIVLPLSRRGLLTAITLTFAHTLGEFGVVLMVGGNIPGQTRVLSIALYDHAESMDYAGAGLLAGGLLAASFLMLLSVYALNRRYRVVHP
;
A
#
# COMPACT_ATOMS: atom_id res chain seq x y z
N MET A 1 21.29 -17.46 2.44
CA MET A 1 19.92 -17.33 2.98
C MET A 1 19.54 -18.59 3.71
N SER A 2 19.10 -18.48 4.94
CA SER A 2 18.59 -19.58 5.74
C SER A 2 17.17 -20.00 5.28
N ALA A 3 16.66 -21.14 5.75
CA ALA A 3 15.26 -21.51 5.49
C ALA A 3 14.27 -20.49 6.07
N SER A 4 14.62 -19.87 7.21
CA SER A 4 13.80 -18.81 7.81
C SER A 4 13.78 -17.52 6.98
N ASP A 5 14.85 -17.18 6.26
CA ASP A 5 14.89 -16.02 5.37
C ASP A 5 14.01 -16.23 4.15
N TRP A 6 13.96 -17.45 3.62
CA TRP A 6 13.06 -17.80 2.52
C TRP A 6 11.58 -17.70 2.93
N LEU A 7 11.24 -18.13 4.15
CA LEU A 7 9.89 -17.94 4.69
C LEU A 7 9.56 -16.46 4.86
N ALA A 8 10.51 -15.67 5.39
CA ALA A 8 10.32 -14.22 5.55
C ALA A 8 10.14 -13.52 4.18
N LEU A 9 10.90 -13.92 3.15
CA LEU A 9 10.73 -13.42 1.79
C LEU A 9 9.32 -13.74 1.25
N LYS A 10 8.87 -14.97 1.42
CA LYS A 10 7.52 -15.40 1.03
C LYS A 10 6.45 -14.56 1.72
N THR A 11 6.51 -14.45 3.05
CA THR A 11 5.56 -13.64 3.85
C THR A 11 5.55 -12.18 3.38
N THR A 12 6.73 -11.60 3.08
CA THR A 12 6.85 -10.23 2.57
C THR A 12 6.16 -10.04 1.23
N LEU A 13 6.39 -10.97 0.28
CA LEU A 13 5.77 -10.90 -1.05
C LEU A 13 4.25 -11.10 -0.98
N GLU A 14 3.77 -12.02 -0.15
CA GLU A 14 2.35 -12.23 0.10
C GLU A 14 1.70 -10.99 0.72
N LEU A 15 2.35 -10.39 1.73
CA LEU A 15 1.89 -9.16 2.36
C LEU A 15 1.82 -8.01 1.34
N ALA A 16 2.90 -7.78 0.59
CA ALA A 16 2.96 -6.70 -0.41
C ALA A 16 1.92 -6.89 -1.52
N ALA A 17 1.75 -8.11 -2.03
CA ALA A 17 0.77 -8.41 -3.06
C ALA A 17 -0.67 -8.20 -2.56
N LEU A 18 -0.98 -8.74 -1.38
CA LEU A 18 -2.34 -8.66 -0.82
C LEU A 18 -2.69 -7.22 -0.42
N THR A 19 -1.77 -6.50 0.24
CA THR A 19 -1.94 -5.08 0.58
C THR A 19 -2.16 -4.23 -0.68
N THR A 20 -1.37 -4.45 -1.72
CA THR A 20 -1.52 -3.73 -3.00
C THR A 20 -2.88 -4.04 -3.64
N LEU A 21 -3.32 -5.29 -3.63
CA LEU A 21 -4.62 -5.69 -4.18
C LEU A 21 -5.78 -5.05 -3.41
N VAL A 22 -5.74 -5.10 -2.07
CA VAL A 22 -6.74 -4.47 -1.21
C VAL A 22 -6.80 -2.96 -1.46
N LEU A 23 -5.64 -2.31 -1.52
CA LEU A 23 -5.56 -0.87 -1.79
C LEU A 23 -5.98 -0.52 -3.22
N LEU A 24 -5.74 -1.38 -4.19
CA LEU A 24 -6.24 -1.18 -5.54
C LEU A 24 -7.78 -1.19 -5.56
N MET A 25 -8.40 -2.09 -4.81
CA MET A 25 -9.86 -2.19 -4.73
C MET A 25 -10.49 -1.04 -3.94
N LEU A 26 -9.91 -0.64 -2.81
CA LEU A 26 -10.46 0.38 -1.92
C LEU A 26 -9.95 1.79 -2.23
N GLY A 27 -8.68 1.91 -2.56
CA GLY A 27 -8.01 3.18 -2.85
C GLY A 27 -8.42 3.79 -4.18
N THR A 28 -8.69 2.97 -5.21
CA THR A 28 -9.10 3.48 -6.53
C THR A 28 -10.42 4.26 -6.48
N PRO A 29 -11.52 3.73 -5.91
CA PRO A 29 -12.76 4.51 -5.78
C PRO A 29 -12.59 5.73 -4.87
N LEU A 30 -11.79 5.62 -3.81
CA LEU A 30 -11.51 6.75 -2.93
C LEU A 30 -10.73 7.85 -3.68
N ALA A 31 -9.70 7.49 -4.43
CA ALA A 31 -8.91 8.42 -5.23
C ALA A 31 -9.76 9.12 -6.29
N TRP A 32 -10.66 8.36 -6.95
CA TRP A 32 -11.55 8.96 -7.94
C TRP A 32 -12.57 9.89 -7.31
N TRP A 33 -13.15 9.51 -6.17
CA TRP A 33 -14.03 10.41 -5.43
C TRP A 33 -13.31 11.70 -5.02
N LEU A 34 -12.08 11.61 -4.47
CA LEU A 34 -11.26 12.77 -4.11
C LEU A 34 -10.93 13.66 -5.31
N ALA A 35 -10.67 13.07 -6.48
CA ALA A 35 -10.35 13.81 -7.71
C ALA A 35 -11.58 14.52 -8.31
N SER A 36 -12.79 14.03 -8.08
CA SER A 36 -14.02 14.52 -8.72
C SER A 36 -14.89 15.39 -7.82
N THR A 37 -14.72 15.29 -6.50
CA THR A 37 -15.60 15.96 -5.53
C THR A 37 -15.21 17.43 -5.29
N ARG A 38 -16.20 18.27 -5.05
CA ARG A 38 -16.03 19.67 -4.58
C ARG A 38 -16.37 19.83 -3.09
N SER A 39 -16.57 18.73 -2.39
CA SER A 39 -16.94 18.75 -0.97
C SER A 39 -15.78 19.25 -0.09
N ARG A 40 -16.09 20.07 0.91
CA ARG A 40 -15.11 20.49 1.94
C ARG A 40 -14.59 19.31 2.77
N MET A 41 -15.35 18.23 2.86
CA MET A 41 -14.92 17.00 3.53
C MET A 41 -13.75 16.30 2.80
N ALA A 42 -13.58 16.56 1.50
CA ALA A 42 -12.45 16.00 0.76
C ALA A 42 -11.10 16.41 1.36
N VAL A 43 -10.98 17.67 1.81
CA VAL A 43 -9.75 18.17 2.45
C VAL A 43 -9.43 17.40 3.73
N VAL A 44 -10.44 17.09 4.55
CA VAL A 44 -10.26 16.33 5.79
C VAL A 44 -9.87 14.88 5.47
N ILE A 45 -10.56 14.25 4.53
CA ILE A 45 -10.26 12.87 4.13
C ILE A 45 -8.88 12.78 3.48
N GLU A 46 -8.50 13.75 2.67
CA GLU A 46 -7.17 13.83 2.06
C GLU A 46 -6.07 13.98 3.13
N ALA A 47 -6.31 14.80 4.15
CA ALA A 47 -5.40 14.93 5.30
C ALA A 47 -5.27 13.61 6.06
N VAL A 48 -6.38 12.89 6.29
CA VAL A 48 -6.37 11.57 6.94
C VAL A 48 -5.62 10.54 6.10
N VAL A 49 -5.84 10.53 4.78
CA VAL A 49 -5.10 9.65 3.85
C VAL A 49 -3.60 9.94 3.87
N ALA A 50 -3.21 11.21 4.02
CA ALA A 50 -1.81 11.62 4.04
C ALA A 50 -1.12 11.41 5.41
N LEU A 51 -1.87 11.24 6.50
CA LEU A 51 -1.33 11.09 7.86
C LEU A 51 -0.20 10.07 7.98
N PRO A 52 -0.27 8.88 7.36
CA PRO A 52 0.80 7.88 7.44
C PRO A 52 2.16 8.36 6.90
N LEU A 53 2.20 9.36 6.02
CA LEU A 53 3.46 9.92 5.49
C LEU A 53 4.21 10.76 6.52
N VAL A 54 3.50 11.32 7.50
CA VAL A 54 4.05 12.25 8.48
C VAL A 54 4.27 11.57 9.83
N LEU A 55 3.41 10.61 10.18
CA LEU A 55 3.52 9.89 11.43
C LEU A 55 4.70 8.91 11.41
N PRO A 56 5.49 8.85 12.51
CA PRO A 56 6.46 7.78 12.66
C PRO A 56 5.78 6.41 12.54
N PRO A 57 6.39 5.45 11.80
CA PRO A 57 5.81 4.12 11.59
C PRO A 57 5.46 3.40 12.89
N THR A 58 6.30 3.58 13.93
CA THR A 58 6.09 2.99 15.26
C THR A 58 4.86 3.55 15.97
N VAL A 59 4.53 4.83 15.76
CA VAL A 59 3.34 5.46 16.35
C VAL A 59 2.07 4.88 15.72
N LEU A 60 2.03 4.79 14.41
CA LEU A 60 0.91 4.16 13.71
C LEU A 60 0.78 2.69 14.11
N GLY A 61 1.89 1.95 14.12
CA GLY A 61 1.94 0.54 14.53
C GLY A 61 1.45 0.33 15.95
N PHE A 62 1.81 1.22 16.89
CA PHE A 62 1.33 1.16 18.27
C PHE A 62 -0.21 1.32 18.34
N TYR A 63 -0.77 2.34 17.68
CA TYR A 63 -2.23 2.53 17.69
C TYR A 63 -2.96 1.38 17.00
N MET A 64 -2.39 0.82 15.93
CA MET A 64 -2.95 -0.38 15.28
C MET A 64 -2.88 -1.60 16.19
N LEU A 65 -1.76 -1.82 16.89
CA LEU A 65 -1.61 -2.90 17.86
C LEU A 65 -2.68 -2.82 18.97
N VAL A 66 -2.88 -1.63 19.52
CA VAL A 66 -3.90 -1.40 20.55
C VAL A 66 -5.31 -1.64 19.99
N ALA A 67 -5.60 -1.13 18.79
CA ALA A 67 -6.93 -1.28 18.17
C ALA A 67 -7.27 -2.74 17.81
N LEU A 68 -6.26 -3.50 17.33
CA LEU A 68 -6.42 -4.89 16.88
C LEU A 68 -6.26 -5.92 18.00
N GLY A 69 -5.71 -5.50 19.16
CA GLY A 69 -5.53 -6.34 20.35
C GLY A 69 -6.83 -6.64 21.09
N PRO A 70 -6.81 -7.57 22.06
CA PRO A 70 -8.02 -8.08 22.72
C PRO A 70 -8.87 -7.00 23.40
N ASN A 71 -8.24 -5.98 23.98
CA ASN A 71 -8.94 -4.87 24.65
C ASN A 71 -9.20 -3.66 23.72
N GLY A 72 -8.90 -3.78 22.43
CA GLY A 72 -9.07 -2.71 21.44
C GLY A 72 -10.46 -2.70 20.81
N LEU A 73 -10.78 -1.60 20.11
CA LEU A 73 -12.08 -1.46 19.43
C LEU A 73 -12.36 -2.58 18.43
N ILE A 74 -11.37 -2.95 17.60
CA ILE A 74 -11.54 -3.98 16.58
C ILE A 74 -11.38 -5.37 17.20
N GLY A 75 -10.32 -5.58 18.00
CA GLY A 75 -10.06 -6.87 18.62
C GLY A 75 -11.14 -7.27 19.61
N GLY A 76 -11.62 -6.36 20.48
CA GLY A 76 -12.73 -6.61 21.39
C GLY A 76 -14.05 -6.90 20.65
N LEU A 77 -14.32 -6.23 19.51
CA LEU A 77 -15.47 -6.57 18.67
C LEU A 77 -15.32 -7.99 18.09
N MET A 78 -14.14 -8.37 17.62
CA MET A 78 -13.87 -9.73 17.11
C MET A 78 -14.10 -10.78 18.20
N GLU A 79 -13.59 -10.56 19.41
CA GLU A 79 -13.81 -11.46 20.55
C GLU A 79 -15.29 -11.58 20.95
N SER A 80 -16.05 -10.47 20.90
CA SER A 80 -17.48 -10.51 21.16
C SER A 80 -18.27 -11.35 20.14
N LEU A 81 -17.71 -11.52 18.93
CA LEU A 81 -18.25 -12.37 17.87
C LEU A 81 -17.67 -13.81 17.91
N GLY A 82 -16.89 -14.15 18.94
CA GLY A 82 -16.26 -15.47 19.07
C GLY A 82 -15.07 -15.69 18.15
N LEU A 83 -14.51 -14.61 17.57
CA LEU A 83 -13.35 -14.65 16.67
C LEU A 83 -12.08 -14.21 17.43
N PRO A 84 -10.90 -14.73 17.08
CA PRO A 84 -9.66 -14.30 17.70
C PRO A 84 -9.33 -12.85 17.31
N HIS A 85 -8.65 -12.12 18.21
CA HIS A 85 -8.12 -10.79 17.91
C HIS A 85 -7.10 -10.86 16.76
N LEU A 86 -6.87 -9.71 16.10
CA LEU A 86 -6.05 -9.65 14.87
C LEU A 86 -4.58 -9.27 15.13
N ALA A 87 -4.23 -8.80 16.35
CA ALA A 87 -2.84 -8.54 16.70
C ALA A 87 -2.00 -9.82 16.59
N PHE A 88 -0.78 -9.69 16.10
CA PHE A 88 0.18 -10.79 15.88
C PHE A 88 -0.30 -11.85 14.87
N THR A 89 -1.20 -11.48 13.96
CA THR A 89 -1.66 -12.34 12.86
C THR A 89 -1.29 -11.74 11.50
N PHE A 90 -1.21 -12.58 10.48
CA PHE A 90 -0.98 -12.12 9.10
C PHE A 90 -2.11 -11.18 8.61
N THR A 91 -3.36 -11.46 8.97
CA THR A 91 -4.50 -10.58 8.67
C THR A 91 -4.34 -9.21 9.31
N GLY A 92 -3.88 -9.16 10.57
CA GLY A 92 -3.56 -7.90 11.25
C GLY A 92 -2.45 -7.13 10.54
N LEU A 93 -1.42 -7.82 10.04
CA LEU A 93 -0.38 -7.19 9.20
C LEU A 93 -0.97 -6.57 7.93
N VAL A 94 -1.83 -7.30 7.21
CA VAL A 94 -2.48 -6.80 5.99
C VAL A 94 -3.28 -5.53 6.27
N LEU A 95 -4.04 -5.50 7.37
CA LEU A 95 -4.81 -4.31 7.77
C LEU A 95 -3.90 -3.12 8.11
N ALA A 96 -2.85 -3.35 8.87
CA ALA A 96 -1.91 -2.31 9.26
C ALA A 96 -1.14 -1.77 8.06
N SER A 97 -0.63 -2.65 7.19
CA SER A 97 0.06 -2.28 5.95
C SER A 97 -0.87 -1.57 4.97
N THR A 98 -2.15 -1.97 4.90
CA THR A 98 -3.16 -1.28 4.09
C THR A 98 -3.34 0.17 4.54
N LEU A 99 -3.43 0.41 5.84
CA LEU A 99 -3.55 1.76 6.37
C LEU A 99 -2.27 2.57 6.15
N TYR A 100 -1.10 1.97 6.41
CA TYR A 100 0.19 2.63 6.28
C TYR A 100 0.58 2.93 4.83
N SER A 101 0.23 2.04 3.90
CA SER A 101 0.52 2.22 2.47
C SER A 101 -0.57 2.98 1.71
N LEU A 102 -1.68 3.37 2.37
CA LEU A 102 -2.82 4.05 1.75
C LEU A 102 -2.43 5.29 0.91
N PRO A 103 -1.57 6.21 1.38
CA PRO A 103 -1.20 7.39 0.60
C PRO A 103 -0.46 7.04 -0.69
N PHE A 104 0.32 5.98 -0.72
CA PHE A 104 1.09 5.55 -1.89
C PHE A 104 0.20 5.03 -3.04
N MET A 105 -1.00 4.57 -2.72
CA MET A 105 -2.02 4.22 -3.72
C MET A 105 -2.87 5.42 -4.08
N VAL A 106 -3.42 6.13 -3.09
CA VAL A 106 -4.48 7.12 -3.30
C VAL A 106 -3.94 8.39 -3.93
N GLN A 107 -2.80 8.92 -3.49
CA GLN A 107 -2.29 10.21 -4.00
C GLN A 107 -1.93 10.16 -5.49
N PRO A 108 -1.10 9.21 -5.98
CA PRO A 108 -0.78 9.14 -7.40
C PRO A 108 -2.00 8.87 -8.29
N LEU A 109 -2.96 8.07 -7.80
CA LEU A 109 -4.21 7.83 -8.51
C LEU A 109 -5.08 9.08 -8.57
N LYS A 110 -5.25 9.79 -7.45
CA LYS A 110 -6.00 11.06 -7.40
C LYS A 110 -5.45 12.06 -8.41
N ASP A 111 -4.13 12.24 -8.42
CA ASP A 111 -3.48 13.18 -9.33
C ASP A 111 -3.63 12.75 -10.81
N ALA A 112 -3.50 11.46 -11.08
CA ALA A 112 -3.72 10.92 -12.42
C ALA A 112 -5.17 11.07 -12.90
N PHE A 113 -6.16 10.86 -12.02
CA PHE A 113 -7.56 11.06 -12.35
C PHE A 113 -7.91 12.54 -12.54
N ALA A 114 -7.37 13.41 -11.70
CA ALA A 114 -7.53 14.86 -11.84
C ALA A 114 -6.93 15.40 -13.14
N ALA A 115 -5.81 14.82 -13.60
CA ALA A 115 -5.15 15.21 -14.86
C ALA A 115 -5.99 14.88 -16.11
N VAL A 116 -6.93 13.92 -16.05
CA VAL A 116 -7.86 13.64 -17.16
C VAL A 116 -8.80 14.83 -17.40
N GLY A 117 -9.14 15.57 -16.33
CA GLY A 117 -9.97 16.76 -16.38
C GLY A 117 -11.46 16.48 -16.58
N THR A 118 -12.28 17.47 -16.22
CA THR A 118 -13.75 17.34 -16.30
C THR A 118 -14.28 17.38 -17.73
N ARG A 119 -13.57 18.02 -18.67
CA ARG A 119 -14.02 18.16 -20.05
C ARG A 119 -14.33 16.82 -20.73
N MET A 120 -13.50 15.79 -20.49
CA MET A 120 -13.71 14.47 -21.09
C MET A 120 -14.93 13.75 -20.50
N THR A 121 -15.15 13.87 -19.20
CA THR A 121 -16.32 13.28 -18.54
C THR A 121 -17.60 14.04 -18.85
N GLU A 122 -17.53 15.37 -19.01
CA GLU A 122 -18.65 16.21 -19.45
C GLU A 122 -19.06 15.91 -20.90
N ALA A 123 -18.08 15.74 -21.81
CA ALA A 123 -18.34 15.32 -23.17
C ALA A 123 -19.02 13.93 -23.23
N ALA A 124 -18.58 12.98 -22.40
CA ALA A 124 -19.22 11.68 -22.29
C ALA A 124 -20.67 11.79 -21.76
N ALA A 125 -20.91 12.68 -20.80
CA ALA A 125 -22.25 12.93 -20.27
C ALA A 125 -23.23 13.46 -21.34
N THR A 126 -22.76 14.29 -22.28
CA THR A 126 -23.59 14.74 -23.43
C THR A 126 -24.03 13.58 -24.32
N LEU A 127 -23.26 12.50 -24.37
CA LEU A 127 -23.56 11.25 -25.06
C LEU A 127 -24.34 10.26 -24.19
N ARG A 128 -24.87 10.70 -23.05
CA ARG A 128 -25.62 9.89 -22.06
C ARG A 128 -24.81 8.76 -21.44
N ALA A 129 -23.46 8.84 -21.42
CA ALA A 129 -22.63 7.88 -20.70
C ALA A 129 -22.88 8.00 -19.19
N SER A 130 -23.03 6.86 -18.53
CA SER A 130 -23.12 6.84 -17.06
C SER A 130 -21.76 7.18 -16.43
N THR A 131 -21.77 7.54 -15.15
CA THR A 131 -20.55 7.80 -14.39
C THR A 131 -19.61 6.60 -14.39
N ARG A 132 -20.15 5.37 -14.34
CA ARG A 132 -19.37 4.14 -14.40
C ARG A 132 -18.76 3.93 -15.78
N ASP A 133 -19.54 4.13 -16.85
CA ASP A 133 -19.03 4.01 -18.24
C ASP A 133 -17.91 5.03 -18.49
N SER A 134 -18.07 6.29 -18.03
CA SER A 134 -17.04 7.32 -18.13
C SER A 134 -15.78 6.92 -17.38
N PHE A 135 -15.91 6.31 -16.19
CA PHE A 135 -14.75 5.85 -15.42
C PHE A 135 -13.99 4.75 -16.16
N PHE A 136 -14.65 3.65 -16.54
CA PHE A 136 -13.98 2.49 -17.15
C PHE A 136 -13.52 2.73 -18.58
N SER A 137 -14.26 3.55 -19.37
CA SER A 137 -13.96 3.77 -20.78
C SER A 137 -13.06 4.98 -21.04
N ILE A 138 -12.95 5.94 -20.10
CA ILE A 138 -12.21 7.18 -20.32
C ILE A 138 -11.18 7.38 -19.22
N VAL A 139 -11.63 7.54 -17.93
CA VAL A 139 -10.75 7.95 -16.85
C VAL A 139 -9.67 6.91 -16.59
N LEU A 140 -10.06 5.65 -16.39
CA LEU A 140 -9.13 4.57 -16.07
C LEU A 140 -8.10 4.30 -17.19
N PRO A 141 -8.48 4.18 -18.48
CA PRO A 141 -7.52 4.02 -19.56
C PRO A 141 -6.56 5.19 -19.75
N LEU A 142 -7.04 6.44 -19.58
CA LEU A 142 -6.18 7.61 -19.68
C LEU A 142 -5.23 7.74 -18.48
N SER A 143 -5.62 7.24 -17.32
CA SER A 143 -4.83 7.27 -16.08
C SER A 143 -3.92 6.06 -15.87
N ARG A 144 -3.77 5.17 -16.87
CA ARG A 144 -3.00 3.91 -16.75
C ARG A 144 -1.57 4.09 -16.23
N ARG A 145 -0.91 5.22 -16.52
CA ARG A 145 0.43 5.53 -16.01
C ARG A 145 0.42 5.77 -14.52
N GLY A 146 -0.54 6.58 -14.04
CA GLY A 146 -0.72 6.82 -12.62
C GLY A 146 -1.09 5.55 -11.87
N LEU A 147 -1.92 4.69 -12.49
CA LEU A 147 -2.28 3.39 -11.94
C LEU A 147 -1.05 2.48 -11.77
N LEU A 148 -0.20 2.37 -12.80
CA LEU A 148 1.05 1.60 -12.71
C LEU A 148 1.99 2.18 -11.63
N THR A 149 2.09 3.50 -11.57
CA THR A 149 2.91 4.18 -10.54
C THR A 149 2.38 3.89 -9.13
N ALA A 150 1.06 4.02 -8.91
CA ALA A 150 0.43 3.77 -7.62
C ALA A 150 0.62 2.31 -7.16
N ILE A 151 0.37 1.34 -8.05
CA ILE A 151 0.58 -0.08 -7.76
C ILE A 151 2.04 -0.33 -7.36
N THR A 152 2.99 0.20 -8.13
CA THR A 152 4.41 -0.04 -7.87
C THR A 152 4.87 0.63 -6.58
N LEU A 153 4.47 1.87 -6.33
CA LEU A 153 4.86 2.58 -5.11
C LEU A 153 4.28 1.88 -3.87
N THR A 154 3.02 1.45 -3.93
CA THR A 154 2.38 0.71 -2.84
C THR A 154 3.10 -0.60 -2.56
N PHE A 155 3.38 -1.38 -3.61
CA PHE A 155 4.07 -2.66 -3.47
C PHE A 155 5.50 -2.47 -2.95
N ALA A 156 6.26 -1.51 -3.50
CA ALA A 156 7.62 -1.20 -3.06
C ALA A 156 7.66 -0.71 -1.61
N HIS A 157 6.72 0.15 -1.22
CA HIS A 157 6.60 0.62 0.15
C HIS A 157 6.38 -0.54 1.13
N THR A 158 5.44 -1.42 0.82
CA THR A 158 5.13 -2.59 1.68
C THR A 158 6.30 -3.58 1.74
N LEU A 159 7.09 -3.75 0.67
CA LEU A 159 8.31 -4.58 0.70
C LEU A 159 9.35 -4.10 1.73
N GLY A 160 9.49 -2.78 1.89
CA GLY A 160 10.46 -2.17 2.80
C GLY A 160 9.89 -1.83 4.19
N GLU A 161 8.64 -2.16 4.45
CA GLU A 161 7.95 -1.80 5.70
C GLU A 161 8.56 -2.55 6.89
N PHE A 162 8.89 -1.79 7.97
CA PHE A 162 9.52 -2.35 9.17
C PHE A 162 8.76 -1.98 10.45
N GLY A 163 8.67 -0.69 10.80
CA GLY A 163 8.16 -0.26 12.11
C GLY A 163 6.74 -0.68 12.41
N VAL A 164 5.82 -0.53 11.45
CA VAL A 164 4.42 -0.91 11.60
C VAL A 164 4.27 -2.42 11.69
N VAL A 165 4.95 -3.17 10.81
CA VAL A 165 4.86 -4.64 10.79
C VAL A 165 5.48 -5.27 12.02
N LEU A 166 6.56 -4.69 12.56
CA LEU A 166 7.15 -5.16 13.81
C LEU A 166 6.21 -4.96 15.00
N MET A 167 5.56 -3.80 15.09
CA MET A 167 4.64 -3.48 16.19
C MET A 167 3.38 -4.35 16.17
N VAL A 168 2.77 -4.54 15.00
CA VAL A 168 1.49 -5.26 14.86
C VAL A 168 1.67 -6.76 14.74
N GLY A 169 2.73 -7.19 14.05
CA GLY A 169 2.97 -8.61 13.76
C GLY A 169 3.97 -9.27 14.71
N GLY A 170 4.81 -8.49 15.38
CA GLY A 170 5.94 -9.03 16.13
C GLY A 170 6.96 -9.69 15.18
N ASN A 171 7.58 -10.77 15.63
CA ASN A 171 8.61 -11.49 14.89
C ASN A 171 8.35 -13.00 14.96
N ILE A 172 7.20 -13.46 14.42
CA ILE A 172 6.79 -14.86 14.47
C ILE A 172 7.21 -15.57 13.17
N PRO A 173 8.23 -16.46 13.20
CA PRO A 173 8.71 -17.16 12.01
C PRO A 173 7.59 -17.92 11.29
N GLY A 174 7.52 -17.77 9.96
CA GLY A 174 6.52 -18.43 9.12
C GLY A 174 5.09 -17.87 9.21
N GLN A 175 4.84 -16.84 10.02
CA GLN A 175 3.53 -16.20 10.16
C GLN A 175 3.59 -14.70 9.87
N THR A 176 4.34 -13.94 10.68
CA THR A 176 4.37 -12.46 10.62
C THR A 176 5.77 -11.90 10.42
N ARG A 177 6.80 -12.74 10.48
CA ARG A 177 8.18 -12.32 10.21
C ARG A 177 8.35 -11.98 8.74
N VAL A 178 8.58 -10.70 8.45
CA VAL A 178 8.87 -10.20 7.10
C VAL A 178 10.39 -10.01 6.91
N LEU A 179 10.81 -9.78 5.66
CA LEU A 179 12.22 -9.71 5.30
C LEU A 179 12.96 -8.56 5.97
N SER A 180 12.31 -7.41 6.18
CA SER A 180 12.87 -6.27 6.89
C SER A 180 13.15 -6.58 8.37
N ILE A 181 12.31 -7.39 9.01
CA ILE A 181 12.53 -7.89 10.38
C ILE A 181 13.68 -8.89 10.39
N ALA A 182 13.74 -9.82 9.43
CA ALA A 182 14.85 -10.77 9.31
C ALA A 182 16.20 -10.06 9.08
N LEU A 183 16.22 -9.01 8.25
CA LEU A 183 17.37 -8.15 8.04
C LEU A 183 17.83 -7.49 9.36
N TYR A 184 16.88 -6.95 10.12
CA TYR A 184 17.15 -6.33 11.41
C TYR A 184 17.75 -7.34 12.40
N ASP A 185 17.20 -8.54 12.51
CA ASP A 185 17.70 -9.61 13.37
C ASP A 185 19.14 -10.03 13.02
N HIS A 186 19.48 -10.16 11.73
CA HIS A 186 20.85 -10.42 11.29
C HIS A 186 21.80 -9.28 11.69
N ALA A 187 21.37 -8.02 11.53
CA ALA A 187 22.15 -6.86 11.89
C ALA A 187 22.38 -6.77 13.42
N GLU A 188 21.34 -7.00 14.22
CA GLU A 188 21.40 -6.99 15.68
C GLU A 188 22.28 -8.11 16.24
N SER A 189 22.25 -9.29 15.61
CA SER A 189 23.12 -10.42 15.94
C SER A 189 24.54 -10.32 15.39
N MET A 190 24.90 -9.17 14.77
CA MET A 190 26.21 -8.91 14.13
C MET A 190 26.54 -9.85 12.95
N ASP A 191 25.56 -10.53 12.41
CA ASP A 191 25.70 -11.29 11.15
C ASP A 191 25.57 -10.34 9.95
N TYR A 192 26.60 -9.51 9.75
CA TYR A 192 26.62 -8.54 8.65
C TYR A 192 26.66 -9.18 7.27
N ALA A 193 27.10 -10.43 7.16
CA ALA A 193 27.09 -11.16 5.89
C ALA A 193 25.64 -11.53 5.49
N GLY A 194 24.87 -12.07 6.43
CA GLY A 194 23.44 -12.35 6.25
C GLY A 194 22.64 -11.06 6.00
N ALA A 195 22.84 -10.04 6.84
CA ALA A 195 22.20 -8.73 6.67
C ALA A 195 22.50 -8.11 5.29
N GLY A 196 23.77 -8.12 4.86
CA GLY A 196 24.19 -7.57 3.57
C GLY A 196 23.56 -8.26 2.38
N LEU A 197 23.39 -9.58 2.45
CA LEU A 197 22.72 -10.36 1.40
C LEU A 197 21.23 -10.01 1.28
N LEU A 198 20.51 -9.88 2.41
CA LEU A 198 19.10 -9.50 2.42
C LEU A 198 18.91 -8.04 1.98
N ALA A 199 19.74 -7.13 2.49
CA ALA A 199 19.71 -5.72 2.14
C ALA A 199 20.01 -5.52 0.65
N GLY A 200 21.04 -6.17 0.12
CA GLY A 200 21.39 -6.14 -1.31
C GLY A 200 20.27 -6.69 -2.19
N GLY A 201 19.63 -7.77 -1.76
CA GLY A 201 18.46 -8.34 -2.44
C GLY A 201 17.27 -7.38 -2.50
N LEU A 202 16.91 -6.76 -1.37
CA LEU A 202 15.85 -5.74 -1.30
C LEU A 202 16.17 -4.50 -2.15
N LEU A 203 17.42 -4.01 -2.08
CA LEU A 203 17.87 -2.88 -2.89
C LEU A 203 17.76 -3.18 -4.38
N ALA A 204 18.27 -4.34 -4.82
CA ALA A 204 18.21 -4.75 -6.23
C ALA A 204 16.76 -4.93 -6.70
N ALA A 205 15.90 -5.58 -5.91
CA ALA A 205 14.48 -5.77 -6.23
C ALA A 205 13.75 -4.43 -6.36
N SER A 206 13.93 -3.51 -5.41
CA SER A 206 13.33 -2.18 -5.42
C SER A 206 13.82 -1.36 -6.63
N PHE A 207 15.13 -1.38 -6.91
CA PHE A 207 15.69 -0.68 -8.06
C PHE A 207 15.14 -1.22 -9.38
N LEU A 208 15.14 -2.54 -9.58
CA LEU A 208 14.62 -3.17 -10.80
C LEU A 208 13.13 -2.90 -11.00
N MET A 209 12.36 -2.90 -9.92
CA MET A 209 10.94 -2.58 -9.97
C MET A 209 10.70 -1.12 -10.39
N LEU A 210 11.38 -0.16 -9.79
CA LEU A 210 11.30 1.25 -10.19
C LEU A 210 11.78 1.47 -11.62
N LEU A 211 12.91 0.86 -12.00
CA LEU A 211 13.44 0.94 -13.35
C LEU A 211 12.42 0.42 -14.38
N SER A 212 11.76 -0.71 -14.08
CA SER A 212 10.74 -1.30 -14.95
C SER A 212 9.56 -0.34 -15.15
N VAL A 213 9.09 0.31 -14.10
CA VAL A 213 7.97 1.27 -14.20
C VAL A 213 8.38 2.53 -14.96
N TYR A 214 9.55 3.09 -14.70
CA TYR A 214 10.04 4.25 -15.47
C TYR A 214 10.24 3.92 -16.95
N ALA A 215 10.77 2.72 -17.26
CA ALA A 215 10.92 2.27 -18.64
C ALA A 215 9.57 2.08 -19.34
N LEU A 216 8.60 1.46 -18.68
CA LEU A 216 7.24 1.30 -19.20
C LEU A 216 6.55 2.67 -19.39
N ASN A 217 6.62 3.55 -18.41
CA ASN A 217 6.03 4.88 -18.50
C ASN A 217 6.65 5.72 -19.64
N ARG A 218 7.94 5.52 -19.94
CA ARG A 218 8.61 6.19 -21.06
C ARG A 218 8.08 5.70 -22.42
N ARG A 219 7.79 4.41 -22.57
CA ARG A 219 7.21 3.85 -23.82
C ARG A 219 5.80 4.39 -24.11
N TYR A 220 5.06 4.77 -23.09
CA TYR A 220 3.71 5.32 -23.22
C TYR A 220 3.69 6.86 -23.30
N ARG A 221 4.81 7.53 -23.56
CA ARG A 221 4.81 8.96 -23.84
C ARG A 221 3.97 9.21 -25.10
N VAL A 222 2.72 9.60 -24.91
CA VAL A 222 1.95 10.24 -25.97
C VAL A 222 2.61 11.58 -26.20
N VAL A 223 3.14 11.77 -27.40
CA VAL A 223 3.60 13.06 -27.89
C VAL A 223 2.37 13.95 -27.88
N HIS A 224 2.28 14.88 -26.94
CA HIS A 224 1.39 16.03 -27.09
C HIS A 224 2.08 16.97 -28.10
N PRO A 225 1.41 17.28 -29.22
CA PRO A 225 1.88 18.33 -30.11
C PRO A 225 1.86 19.69 -29.41
#